data_762c093410a8a6fd522435755ceddbb5
#
_entry.id   762c093410a8a6fd522435755ceddbb5
#
_cell.length_a   1.000
_cell.length_b   1.000
_cell.length_c   1.000
_cell.angle_alpha   90.00
_cell.angle_beta   90.00
_cell.angle_gamma   90.00
#
_symmetry.space_group_name_H-M   'P 1'
#
loop_
_entity.id
_entity.type
_entity.pdbx_description
1 polymer ?
#
loop_
_entity_poly.entity_id
_entity_poly.type
_entity_poly.pdbx_seq_one_letter_code
_entity_poly.pdbx_strand_id
1 'polypeptide(L)'
;MADVHFARAAAAPTASSEREKQHGPRSLRASGAVTNIAALTRNAHRGMAKSDAAKLIGKIAAVTSTPAGKMRAELIPDSTWKRARKTLGPQASQTTARLNHVFAFAQRIWGNERDAAEWLAAPHLELAGATPWSLLRTEAGGRAVEALLGALEFGFPV
;
A
#
# COMPACT_ATOMS: atom_id res chain seq x y z
N MET A 1 56.99 -44.70 4.56
CA MET A 1 58.03 -43.88 3.91
C MET A 1 57.38 -42.51 3.78
N ALA A 2 57.53 -41.63 4.79
CA ALA A 2 58.63 -40.67 4.92
C ALA A 2 58.51 -39.60 3.81
N ASP A 3 58.38 -38.32 4.01
CA ASP A 3 58.86 -37.35 5.02
C ASP A 3 58.20 -36.01 4.74
N VAL A 4 57.63 -35.35 5.70
CA VAL A 4 58.08 -34.22 6.54
C VAL A 4 59.07 -33.26 5.83
N HIS A 5 58.67 -31.99 5.77
CA HIS A 5 59.49 -30.80 6.07
C HIS A 5 58.62 -29.55 5.87
N PHE A 6 58.13 -28.90 6.88
CA PHE A 6 58.73 -28.05 7.92
C PHE A 6 59.67 -26.95 7.34
N ALA A 7 59.27 -25.76 7.51
CA ALA A 7 59.94 -24.54 7.94
C ALA A 7 59.30 -23.32 7.28
N ARG A 8 58.83 -22.45 8.00
CA ARG A 8 59.30 -21.38 8.93
C ARG A 8 59.19 -20.01 8.29
N ALA A 9 58.32 -19.30 8.89
CA ALA A 9 58.64 -18.12 9.70
C ALA A 9 58.68 -16.79 8.99
N ALA A 10 57.87 -15.94 9.52
CA ALA A 10 58.12 -14.57 10.00
C ALA A 10 58.21 -13.49 8.95
N ALA A 11 57.32 -12.55 9.04
CA ALA A 11 57.54 -11.21 9.51
C ALA A 11 56.26 -10.37 9.31
N ALA A 12 55.66 -9.91 10.38
CA ALA A 12 55.07 -8.58 10.38
C ALA A 12 56.22 -7.58 10.44
N PRO A 13 56.09 -6.37 9.98
CA PRO A 13 55.26 -5.39 10.70
C PRO A 13 54.64 -4.28 9.83
N THR A 14 53.98 -3.46 10.54
CA THR A 14 53.80 -2.01 10.44
C THR A 14 52.49 -1.55 9.86
N ALA A 15 51.78 -1.04 10.82
CA ALA A 15 50.84 0.06 10.85
C ALA A 15 50.92 1.01 9.66
N SER A 16 49.75 1.26 9.11
CA SER A 16 49.32 2.60 8.70
C SER A 16 47.78 2.56 8.67
N SER A 17 47.26 3.13 9.72
CA SER A 17 46.36 4.27 9.69
C SER A 17 45.76 4.49 8.33
N GLU A 18 44.47 4.16 8.22
CA GLU A 18 43.60 5.12 7.55
C GLU A 18 42.12 4.70 7.62
N ARG A 19 41.41 5.53 8.33
CA ARG A 19 40.04 5.92 8.07
C ARG A 19 39.00 4.82 8.08
N GLU A 20 38.64 4.49 9.25
CA GLU A 20 37.29 4.11 9.64
C GLU A 20 36.32 5.16 9.07
N LYS A 21 35.89 4.96 7.83
CA LYS A 21 34.72 5.65 7.30
C LYS A 21 33.51 5.04 8.00
N GLN A 22 33.10 5.71 9.04
CA GLN A 22 31.81 5.60 9.67
C GLN A 22 30.73 5.61 8.58
N HIS A 23 30.28 4.42 8.18
CA HIS A 23 28.98 4.27 7.57
C HIS A 23 27.96 4.36 8.68
N GLY A 24 27.58 5.60 9.02
CA GLY A 24 26.41 5.87 9.78
C GLY A 24 25.19 5.22 9.12
N PRO A 25 24.20 4.78 9.90
CA PRO A 25 23.03 4.13 9.36
C PRO A 25 22.38 5.08 8.35
N ARG A 26 22.26 4.61 7.11
CA ARG A 26 21.47 5.29 6.08
C ARG A 26 20.09 5.49 6.68
N SER A 27 19.80 6.73 7.04
CA SER A 27 18.46 7.12 7.41
C SER A 27 17.54 6.74 6.27
N LEU A 28 16.77 5.70 6.49
CA LEU A 28 15.64 5.32 5.66
C LEU A 28 14.77 6.57 5.52
N ARG A 29 14.77 7.14 4.34
CA ARG A 29 13.86 8.23 3.99
C ARG A 29 12.43 7.65 3.96
N ALA A 30 11.84 7.55 5.13
CA ALA A 30 10.42 7.30 5.32
C ALA A 30 9.57 8.55 5.00
N SER A 31 10.06 9.42 4.10
CA SER A 31 9.46 10.74 3.88
C SER A 31 8.30 10.76 2.87
N GLY A 32 8.08 9.70 2.10
CA GLY A 32 7.03 9.71 1.07
C GLY A 32 5.66 9.27 1.55
N ALA A 33 5.60 8.27 2.44
CA ALA A 33 4.33 7.69 2.89
C ALA A 33 3.58 8.58 3.90
N VAL A 34 4.31 9.19 4.83
CA VAL A 34 3.70 10.04 5.88
C VAL A 34 3.17 11.35 5.30
N THR A 35 3.85 11.93 4.31
CA THR A 35 3.40 13.14 3.62
C THR A 35 2.10 12.89 2.85
N ASN A 36 1.93 11.68 2.33
CA ASN A 36 0.74 11.31 1.55
C ASN A 36 -0.49 11.14 2.44
N ILE A 37 -0.35 10.57 3.64
CA ILE A 37 -1.47 10.41 4.59
C ILE A 37 -1.99 11.76 5.08
N ALA A 38 -1.10 12.68 5.44
CA ALA A 38 -1.50 14.02 5.87
C ALA A 38 -2.15 14.85 4.73
N ALA A 39 -1.71 14.66 3.50
CA ALA A 39 -2.33 15.26 2.32
C ALA A 39 -3.71 14.68 2.05
N LEU A 40 -3.89 13.36 2.19
CA LEU A 40 -5.15 12.67 2.02
C LEU A 40 -6.19 13.07 3.07
N THR A 41 -5.77 13.20 4.34
CA THR A 41 -6.64 13.67 5.43
C THR A 41 -7.09 15.11 5.21
N ARG A 42 -6.19 15.99 4.78
CA ARG A 42 -6.53 17.38 4.41
C ARG A 42 -7.49 17.46 3.22
N ASN A 43 -7.31 16.58 2.23
CA ASN A 43 -8.18 16.52 1.05
C ASN A 43 -9.57 15.96 1.39
N ALA A 44 -9.68 15.05 2.36
CA ALA A 44 -10.97 14.55 2.83
C ALA A 44 -11.84 15.67 3.44
N HIS A 45 -11.24 16.63 4.14
CA HIS A 45 -11.96 17.79 4.69
C HIS A 45 -12.26 18.89 3.65
N ARG A 46 -11.44 19.02 2.61
CA ARG A 46 -11.64 20.01 1.54
C ARG A 46 -12.45 19.49 0.35
N GLY A 47 -12.80 18.23 0.34
CA GLY A 47 -13.38 17.54 -0.82
C GLY A 47 -12.31 17.09 -1.81
N MET A 48 -12.28 15.80 -2.10
CA MET A 48 -11.35 15.21 -3.08
C MET A 48 -11.77 15.62 -4.50
N ALA A 49 -10.80 15.89 -5.37
CA ALA A 49 -11.09 16.15 -6.77
C ALA A 49 -11.72 14.91 -7.42
N LYS A 50 -12.83 15.12 -8.13
CA LYS A 50 -13.55 14.04 -8.84
C LYS A 50 -12.67 13.34 -9.86
N SER A 51 -11.76 14.09 -10.51
CA SER A 51 -10.77 13.55 -11.45
C SER A 51 -9.81 12.55 -10.79
N ASP A 52 -9.39 12.81 -9.56
CA ASP A 52 -8.43 11.94 -8.87
C ASP A 52 -9.10 10.66 -8.39
N ALA A 53 -10.34 10.75 -7.93
CA ALA A 53 -11.16 9.59 -7.63
C ALA A 53 -11.40 8.73 -8.90
N ALA A 54 -11.69 9.36 -10.04
CA ALA A 54 -11.88 8.66 -11.31
C ALA A 54 -10.60 7.96 -11.77
N LYS A 55 -9.44 8.61 -11.65
CA LYS A 55 -8.13 8.01 -12.00
C LYS A 55 -7.82 6.80 -11.12
N LEU A 56 -7.99 6.92 -9.81
CA LEU A 56 -7.74 5.82 -8.88
C LEU A 56 -8.64 4.61 -9.18
N ILE A 57 -9.95 4.83 -9.32
CA ILE A 57 -10.91 3.77 -9.65
C ILE A 57 -10.61 3.18 -11.02
N GLY A 58 -10.31 4.01 -12.02
CA GLY A 58 -9.97 3.57 -13.37
C GLY A 58 -8.71 2.71 -13.41
N LYS A 59 -7.71 3.06 -12.62
CA LYS A 59 -6.45 2.29 -12.49
C LYS A 59 -6.72 0.87 -11.96
N ILE A 60 -7.52 0.74 -10.91
CA ILE A 60 -7.87 -0.56 -10.32
C ILE A 60 -8.77 -1.35 -11.29
N ALA A 61 -9.76 -0.70 -11.89
CA ALA A 61 -10.68 -1.31 -12.83
C ALA A 61 -9.97 -1.88 -14.09
N ALA A 62 -8.94 -1.20 -14.58
CA ALA A 62 -8.17 -1.63 -15.75
C ALA A 62 -7.51 -3.00 -15.53
N VAL A 63 -7.10 -3.30 -14.30
CA VAL A 63 -6.46 -4.56 -13.93
C VAL A 63 -7.50 -5.67 -13.72
N THR A 64 -8.61 -5.35 -13.08
CA THR A 64 -9.62 -6.35 -12.66
C THR A 64 -10.61 -6.73 -13.77
N SER A 65 -10.44 -6.20 -14.99
CA SER A 65 -11.36 -6.40 -16.12
C SER A 65 -12.83 -6.03 -15.80
N THR A 66 -13.04 -5.27 -14.73
CA THR A 66 -14.36 -4.78 -14.34
C THR A 66 -14.56 -3.36 -14.85
N PRO A 67 -15.72 -3.05 -15.48
CA PRO A 67 -15.97 -1.70 -15.95
C PRO A 67 -15.85 -0.66 -14.82
N ALA A 68 -15.03 0.36 -15.01
CA ALA A 68 -14.77 1.41 -14.01
C ALA A 68 -16.05 2.08 -13.49
N GLY A 69 -17.05 2.21 -14.36
CA GLY A 69 -18.37 2.75 -14.00
C GLY A 69 -19.12 1.87 -12.99
N LYS A 70 -19.03 0.53 -13.14
CA LYS A 70 -19.63 -0.43 -12.21
C LYS A 70 -18.92 -0.36 -10.86
N MET A 71 -17.59 -0.47 -10.85
CA MET A 71 -16.79 -0.37 -9.63
C MET A 71 -17.05 0.94 -8.89
N ARG A 72 -17.09 2.07 -9.62
CA ARG A 72 -17.41 3.37 -9.03
C ARG A 72 -18.79 3.38 -8.38
N ALA A 73 -19.82 2.85 -9.04
CA ALA A 73 -21.19 2.87 -8.54
C ALA A 73 -21.37 2.09 -7.24
N GLU A 74 -20.57 1.05 -7.02
CA GLU A 74 -20.54 0.29 -5.76
C GLU A 74 -20.02 1.10 -4.59
N LEU A 75 -19.04 1.99 -4.82
CA LEU A 75 -18.43 2.84 -3.79
C LEU A 75 -19.17 4.16 -3.59
N ILE A 76 -19.52 4.82 -4.70
CA ILE A 76 -20.09 6.15 -4.73
C ILE A 76 -21.38 6.10 -5.54
N PRO A 77 -22.54 6.33 -4.92
CA PRO A 77 -23.82 6.33 -5.64
C PRO A 77 -23.81 7.26 -6.86
N ASP A 78 -24.46 6.84 -7.93
CA ASP A 78 -24.52 7.60 -9.19
C ASP A 78 -25.06 9.01 -9.02
N SER A 79 -26.08 9.20 -8.17
CA SER A 79 -26.63 10.51 -7.87
C SER A 79 -25.60 11.44 -7.23
N THR A 80 -24.79 10.93 -6.32
CA THR A 80 -23.70 11.68 -5.67
C THR A 80 -22.60 12.01 -6.69
N TRP A 81 -22.22 11.04 -7.53
CA TRP A 81 -21.22 11.25 -8.57
C TRP A 81 -21.64 12.26 -9.62
N LYS A 82 -22.90 12.18 -10.11
CA LYS A 82 -23.44 13.10 -11.12
C LYS A 82 -23.57 14.52 -10.57
N ARG A 83 -23.96 14.67 -9.30
CA ARG A 83 -24.10 15.98 -8.66
C ARG A 83 -22.76 16.68 -8.43
N ALA A 84 -21.68 15.92 -8.21
CA ALA A 84 -20.36 16.48 -8.03
C ALA A 84 -19.81 17.02 -9.37
N ARG A 85 -19.52 18.32 -9.42
CA ARG A 85 -18.93 18.95 -10.62
C ARG A 85 -17.41 18.74 -10.68
N LYS A 86 -16.67 19.34 -9.75
CA LYS A 86 -15.20 19.29 -9.68
C LYS A 86 -14.70 18.50 -8.45
N THR A 87 -15.39 18.62 -7.33
CA THR A 87 -15.02 18.01 -6.06
C THR A 87 -16.15 17.10 -5.56
N LEU A 88 -15.77 16.02 -4.92
CA LEU A 88 -16.68 15.09 -4.26
C LEU A 88 -17.12 15.70 -2.91
N GLY A 89 -18.34 15.41 -2.49
CA GLY A 89 -18.80 15.74 -1.14
C GLY A 89 -18.03 14.95 -0.07
N PRO A 90 -18.18 15.33 1.21
CA PRO A 90 -17.39 14.75 2.31
C PRO A 90 -17.42 13.23 2.36
N GLN A 91 -18.59 12.63 2.29
CA GLN A 91 -18.77 11.18 2.36
C GLN A 91 -18.02 10.45 1.20
N ALA A 92 -18.21 10.91 -0.03
CA ALA A 92 -17.55 10.31 -1.19
C ALA A 92 -16.03 10.53 -1.16
N SER A 93 -15.58 11.66 -0.64
CA SER A 93 -14.17 11.96 -0.42
C SER A 93 -13.55 11.02 0.62
N GLN A 94 -14.23 10.76 1.73
CA GLN A 94 -13.78 9.81 2.75
C GLN A 94 -13.71 8.39 2.21
N THR A 95 -14.73 7.95 1.46
CA THR A 95 -14.73 6.62 0.81
C THR A 95 -13.56 6.48 -0.15
N THR A 96 -13.28 7.50 -0.96
CA THR A 96 -12.17 7.46 -1.90
C THR A 96 -10.81 7.51 -1.19
N ALA A 97 -10.68 8.28 -0.12
CA ALA A 97 -9.48 8.31 0.71
C ALA A 97 -9.19 6.95 1.36
N ARG A 98 -10.23 6.28 1.84
CA ARG A 98 -10.16 4.92 2.39
C ARG A 98 -9.73 3.92 1.33
N LEU A 99 -10.32 3.98 0.13
CA LEU A 99 -9.90 3.15 -1.00
C LEU A 99 -8.41 3.33 -1.28
N ASN A 100 -7.94 4.57 -1.39
CA ASN A 100 -6.54 4.84 -1.67
C ASN A 100 -5.61 4.30 -0.57
N HIS A 101 -6.00 4.44 0.69
CA HIS A 101 -5.24 3.90 1.82
C HIS A 101 -5.14 2.38 1.77
N VAL A 102 -6.27 1.70 1.64
CA VAL A 102 -6.34 0.24 1.57
C VAL A 102 -5.61 -0.31 0.34
N PHE A 103 -5.74 0.35 -0.81
CA PHE A 103 -5.02 -0.05 -2.02
C PHE A 103 -3.51 0.08 -1.88
N ALA A 104 -3.03 1.18 -1.29
CA ALA A 104 -1.61 1.35 -0.99
C ALA A 104 -1.09 0.31 0.02
N PHE A 105 -1.91 -0.08 1.00
CA PHE A 105 -1.58 -1.14 1.92
C PHE A 105 -1.48 -2.50 1.21
N ALA A 106 -2.48 -2.83 0.39
CA ALA A 106 -2.45 -4.05 -0.41
C ALA A 106 -1.22 -4.10 -1.33
N GLN A 107 -0.89 -3.02 -2.04
CA GLN A 107 0.31 -2.94 -2.86
C GLN A 107 1.61 -3.22 -2.08
N ARG A 108 1.68 -2.81 -0.83
CA ARG A 108 2.84 -3.09 0.03
C ARG A 108 2.97 -4.58 0.34
N ILE A 109 1.86 -5.28 0.54
CA ILE A 109 1.84 -6.71 0.86
C ILE A 109 2.17 -7.54 -0.39
N TRP A 110 1.53 -7.27 -1.52
CA TRP A 110 1.72 -8.04 -2.77
C TRP A 110 2.88 -7.55 -3.63
N GLY A 111 3.47 -6.40 -3.31
CA GLY A 111 4.60 -5.84 -4.04
C GLY A 111 4.27 -5.27 -5.43
N ASN A 112 3.02 -5.37 -5.89
CA ASN A 112 2.58 -4.84 -7.19
C ASN A 112 1.10 -4.42 -7.18
N GLU A 113 0.73 -3.63 -8.19
CA GLU A 113 -0.62 -3.09 -8.32
C GLU A 113 -1.64 -4.12 -8.79
N ARG A 114 -1.22 -5.06 -9.60
CA ARG A 114 -2.11 -6.04 -10.21
C ARG A 114 -2.69 -6.96 -9.16
N ASP A 115 -1.84 -7.62 -8.40
CA ASP A 115 -2.26 -8.57 -7.38
C ASP A 115 -3.06 -7.87 -6.28
N ALA A 116 -2.66 -6.65 -5.90
CA ALA A 116 -3.41 -5.82 -4.97
C ALA A 116 -4.82 -5.48 -5.47
N ALA A 117 -4.98 -5.17 -6.77
CA ALA A 117 -6.27 -4.85 -7.36
C ALA A 117 -7.15 -6.10 -7.51
N GLU A 118 -6.56 -7.23 -7.92
CA GLU A 118 -7.25 -8.53 -8.01
C GLU A 118 -7.76 -8.96 -6.63
N TRP A 119 -6.93 -8.84 -5.59
CA TRP A 119 -7.33 -9.12 -4.22
C TRP A 119 -8.50 -8.24 -3.75
N LEU A 120 -8.47 -6.95 -4.03
CA LEU A 120 -9.57 -6.03 -3.68
C LEU A 120 -10.89 -6.42 -4.34
N ALA A 121 -10.85 -6.99 -5.53
CA ALA A 121 -12.03 -7.35 -6.31
C ALA A 121 -12.52 -8.78 -6.05
N ALA A 122 -11.71 -9.64 -5.42
CA ALA A 122 -12.08 -11.02 -5.10
C ALA A 122 -12.90 -11.11 -3.80
N PRO A 123 -13.85 -12.05 -3.70
CA PRO A 123 -14.53 -12.34 -2.44
C PRO A 123 -13.61 -13.13 -1.50
N HIS A 124 -13.68 -12.82 -0.19
CA HIS A 124 -12.88 -13.49 0.84
C HIS A 124 -13.78 -14.08 1.94
N LEU A 125 -13.47 -15.30 2.38
CA LEU A 125 -14.24 -15.99 3.43
C LEU A 125 -14.17 -15.22 4.75
N GLU A 126 -13.02 -14.64 5.07
CA GLU A 126 -12.76 -13.83 6.26
C GLU A 126 -13.61 -12.55 6.29
N LEU A 127 -14.13 -12.14 5.15
CA LEU A 127 -15.05 -11.01 4.99
C LEU A 127 -16.48 -11.48 4.72
N ALA A 128 -16.83 -12.69 5.18
CA ALA A 128 -18.15 -13.30 4.97
C ALA A 128 -18.54 -13.43 3.48
N GLY A 129 -17.55 -13.68 2.61
CA GLY A 129 -17.75 -13.79 1.17
C GLY A 129 -17.90 -12.45 0.44
N ALA A 130 -17.76 -11.32 1.14
CA ALA A 130 -17.76 -10.01 0.51
C ALA A 130 -16.40 -9.70 -0.13
N THR A 131 -16.40 -8.82 -1.14
CA THR A 131 -15.17 -8.27 -1.67
C THR A 131 -14.68 -7.11 -0.80
N PRO A 132 -13.37 -6.98 -0.55
CA PRO A 132 -12.80 -5.80 0.11
C PRO A 132 -13.32 -4.51 -0.51
N TRP A 133 -13.39 -4.46 -1.83
CA TRP A 133 -13.91 -3.32 -2.59
C TRP A 133 -15.29 -2.87 -2.10
N SER A 134 -16.25 -3.78 -2.01
CA SER A 134 -17.64 -3.45 -1.62
C SER A 134 -17.75 -2.94 -0.19
N LEU A 135 -16.90 -3.45 0.71
CA LEU A 135 -16.87 -3.07 2.12
C LEU A 135 -16.33 -1.65 2.37
N LEU A 136 -15.48 -1.13 1.47
CA LEU A 136 -14.90 0.21 1.60
C LEU A 136 -15.92 1.34 1.58
N ARG A 137 -17.16 1.04 1.21
CA ARG A 137 -18.27 2.01 1.25
C ARG A 137 -18.57 2.49 2.66
N THR A 138 -18.35 1.67 3.67
CA THR A 138 -18.56 1.99 5.08
C THR A 138 -17.24 2.08 5.84
N GLU A 139 -17.24 2.82 6.95
CA GLU A 139 -16.07 2.91 7.81
C GLU A 139 -15.78 1.57 8.52
N ALA A 140 -16.83 0.91 9.00
CA ALA A 140 -16.70 -0.40 9.65
C ALA A 140 -16.13 -1.45 8.68
N GLY A 141 -16.61 -1.47 7.42
CA GLY A 141 -16.08 -2.35 6.39
C GLY A 141 -14.63 -2.04 6.06
N GLY A 142 -14.25 -0.76 5.98
CA GLY A 142 -12.86 -0.35 5.78
C GLY A 142 -11.95 -0.88 6.89
N ARG A 143 -12.36 -0.77 8.15
CA ARG A 143 -11.59 -1.31 9.29
C ARG A 143 -11.46 -2.84 9.25
N ALA A 144 -12.51 -3.56 8.82
CA ALA A 144 -12.44 -5.01 8.65
C ALA A 144 -11.41 -5.40 7.58
N VAL A 145 -11.40 -4.70 6.46
CA VAL A 145 -10.42 -4.91 5.37
C VAL A 145 -8.99 -4.59 5.85
N GLU A 146 -8.79 -3.50 6.57
CA GLU A 146 -7.48 -3.14 7.13
C GLU A 146 -6.99 -4.16 8.16
N ALA A 147 -7.88 -4.69 8.99
CA ALA A 147 -7.54 -5.75 9.94
C ALA A 147 -7.11 -7.04 9.24
N LEU A 148 -7.80 -7.43 8.16
CA LEU A 148 -7.43 -8.60 7.35
C LEU A 148 -6.07 -8.39 6.68
N LEU A 149 -5.82 -7.21 6.09
CA LEU A 149 -4.52 -6.87 5.52
C LEU A 149 -3.40 -6.92 6.56
N GLY A 150 -3.66 -6.43 7.78
CA GLY A 150 -2.71 -6.51 8.89
C GLY A 150 -2.41 -7.96 9.27
N ALA A 151 -3.41 -8.83 9.34
CA ALA A 151 -3.21 -10.25 9.61
C ALA A 151 -2.34 -10.91 8.52
N LEU A 152 -2.59 -10.60 7.24
CA LEU A 152 -1.78 -11.10 6.12
C LEU A 152 -0.34 -10.59 6.16
N GLU A 153 -0.12 -9.32 6.51
CA GLU A 153 1.22 -8.73 6.60
C GLU A 153 2.08 -9.40 7.69
N PHE A 154 1.48 -9.74 8.83
CA PHE A 154 2.17 -10.35 9.96
C PHE A 154 2.11 -11.88 9.98
N GLY A 155 1.49 -12.51 8.98
CA GLY A 155 1.43 -13.96 8.84
C GLY A 155 0.56 -14.64 9.89
N PHE A 156 -0.41 -13.95 10.46
CA PHE A 156 -1.39 -14.59 11.33
C PHE A 156 -2.32 -15.49 10.49
N PRO A 157 -2.62 -16.72 10.95
CA PRO A 157 -3.62 -17.56 10.29
C PRO A 157 -4.98 -16.85 10.34
N VAL A 158 -5.57 -16.67 9.19
CA VAL A 158 -6.92 -16.10 8.99
C VAL A 158 -7.89 -17.22 8.61
#